data_6917b1c4e0ae4a3b5dc1b27451bbccc0
#
_entry.id   6917b1c4e0ae4a3b5dc1b27451bbccc0
#
_cell.length_a   1.000
_cell.length_b   1.000
_cell.length_c   1.000
_cell.angle_alpha   90.00
_cell.angle_beta   90.00
_cell.angle_gamma   90.00
#
_symmetry.space_group_name_H-M   'P 1'
#
loop_
_entity.id
_entity.type
_entity.pdbx_description
1 polymer ?
#
loop_
_entity_poly.entity_id
_entity_poly.type
_entity_poly.pdbx_seq_one_letter_code
_entity_poly.pdbx_strand_id
1 'polypeptide(L)'
;MRLGTTCLHTLLWLTLVLSAAAADATPEPLAHFAGADFQGGAKDLYGTAYEGEQVNTVYAEPTGPHSAMQLKFPVKRVPAGPLFVHLKARDDDAPRQCKIALLLNGQALFEGTNEFKPGSFTTRKFAIPDGALKEGENTLVIACREKNGRAGQPPWFQVAACTIAPAQYILRRDLHKDFWVKLPAEVRPFPEPLPPGKAPGFKFRGTKGWAWTPEQYLAEIPWLAKFKMNFLMNCYLSMFDLENHPNWGAKEANRWWEDLPEAKKKSYEQVVRECQKHGILFCFGMNPNIASKRMVNDNAPESVDLLWKHYAWMQGLGVKWFNISLDDITEGINASSQAKVANEIFRRLRAKDSEAQLILCPTFYSGDGTGEKQKPYLETLARELDRDIYLFWTGDAVVGKVTRKATDTFRSICGHRLFLWDNYPVNDNRPTMHLGPVLDRDLDICEVIDGYMGNPHCKQNEINRIPLATCADYAWNPADYDPARSIGQAIVHVADTPAQREVLRDLVEAYPGMLVYTSYRGTGFNAVQDQFDRIIGAPYSRQAAMAYIEHLQKLSDRLKQQFPDHYQPEKQTLDNDIQSLKNKFAVKY
;
A
#
# COMPACT_ATOMS: atom_id res chain seq x y z
N MET A 1 -63.34 -2.87 -27.10
CA MET A 1 -62.80 -1.56 -26.65
C MET A 1 -62.04 -1.72 -25.37
N ARG A 2 -60.75 -1.76 -25.43
CA ARG A 2 -59.73 -1.43 -24.44
C ARG A 2 -58.37 -1.77 -25.03
N LEU A 3 -57.85 -0.85 -25.78
CA LEU A 3 -56.44 -0.80 -26.22
C LEU A 3 -55.82 0.40 -25.52
N GLY A 4 -54.65 0.23 -24.98
CA GLY A 4 -53.82 1.35 -24.64
C GLY A 4 -53.42 1.44 -23.15
N THR A 5 -52.38 0.71 -22.71
CA THR A 5 -51.50 1.11 -21.58
C THR A 5 -50.23 0.24 -21.49
N THR A 6 -49.58 -0.13 -22.62
CA THR A 6 -48.38 -0.97 -22.57
C THR A 6 -47.14 -0.37 -23.26
N CYS A 7 -47.18 0.91 -23.65
CA CYS A 7 -46.09 1.51 -24.44
C CYS A 7 -45.22 2.57 -23.69
N LEU A 8 -45.59 2.94 -22.44
CA LEU A 8 -44.84 4.00 -21.73
C LEU A 8 -43.78 3.47 -20.75
N HIS A 9 -43.81 2.19 -20.37
CA HIS A 9 -42.83 1.63 -19.42
C HIS A 9 -41.52 1.15 -20.07
N THR A 10 -41.51 0.86 -21.37
CA THR A 10 -40.32 0.37 -22.07
C THR A 10 -39.36 1.49 -22.49
N LEU A 11 -39.85 2.73 -22.64
CA LEU A 11 -38.96 3.87 -22.97
C LEU A 11 -38.22 4.45 -21.74
N LEU A 12 -38.78 4.30 -20.53
CA LEU A 12 -38.11 4.76 -19.29
C LEU A 12 -36.94 3.83 -18.87
N TRP A 13 -37.01 2.55 -19.22
CA TRP A 13 -35.93 1.61 -18.92
C TRP A 13 -34.74 1.74 -19.88
N LEU A 14 -34.95 2.12 -21.14
CA LEU A 14 -33.85 2.33 -22.09
C LEU A 14 -33.05 3.62 -21.81
N THR A 15 -33.68 4.65 -21.23
CA THR A 15 -32.97 5.89 -20.86
C THR A 15 -32.19 5.76 -19.55
N LEU A 16 -32.59 4.89 -18.61
CA LEU A 16 -31.83 4.62 -17.39
C LEU A 16 -30.61 3.69 -17.65
N VAL A 17 -30.70 2.77 -18.61
CA VAL A 17 -29.58 1.87 -18.95
C VAL A 17 -28.50 2.61 -19.76
N LEU A 18 -28.86 3.61 -20.56
CA LEU A 18 -27.86 4.43 -21.30
C LEU A 18 -27.13 5.46 -20.43
N SER A 19 -27.68 5.85 -19.26
CA SER A 19 -26.99 6.74 -18.33
C SER A 19 -26.03 6.00 -17.38
N ALA A 20 -26.22 4.70 -17.14
CA ALA A 20 -25.33 3.88 -16.33
C ALA A 20 -24.06 3.43 -17.09
N ALA A 21 -24.15 3.27 -18.41
CA ALA A 21 -23.01 2.86 -19.24
C ALA A 21 -21.98 3.98 -19.50
N ALA A 22 -22.28 5.23 -19.18
CA ALA A 22 -21.37 6.38 -19.36
C ALA A 22 -20.51 6.67 -18.11
N ALA A 23 -20.72 5.97 -16.97
CA ALA A 23 -20.00 6.17 -15.72
C ALA A 23 -18.74 5.28 -15.59
N ASP A 24 -18.55 4.30 -16.48
CA ASP A 24 -17.55 3.23 -16.32
C ASP A 24 -16.28 3.38 -17.16
N ALA A 25 -16.12 4.44 -17.94
CA ALA A 25 -14.89 4.66 -18.67
C ALA A 25 -13.85 5.27 -17.74
N THR A 26 -12.75 4.55 -17.50
CA THR A 26 -11.51 5.14 -16.97
C THR A 26 -11.27 6.45 -17.72
N PRO A 27 -11.09 7.60 -17.06
CA PRO A 27 -10.87 8.85 -17.76
C PRO A 27 -9.59 8.74 -18.59
N GLU A 28 -9.77 8.62 -19.91
CA GLU A 28 -8.68 8.60 -20.88
C GLU A 28 -8.17 10.02 -21.12
N PRO A 29 -6.90 10.19 -21.48
CA PRO A 29 -6.43 11.49 -21.92
C PRO A 29 -7.20 11.90 -23.18
N LEU A 30 -7.50 13.19 -23.30
CA LEU A 30 -8.12 13.74 -24.53
C LEU A 30 -7.14 13.67 -25.70
N ALA A 31 -5.86 13.83 -25.42
CA ALA A 31 -4.78 13.73 -26.39
C ALA A 31 -3.44 13.48 -25.70
N HIS A 32 -2.54 12.75 -26.36
CA HIS A 32 -1.16 12.52 -25.92
C HIS A 32 -0.23 12.60 -27.12
N PHE A 33 0.90 13.31 -26.97
CA PHE A 33 1.86 13.60 -28.03
C PHE A 33 3.29 13.51 -27.51
N ALA A 34 4.19 13.02 -28.33
CA ALA A 34 5.64 13.16 -28.12
C ALA A 34 6.11 14.58 -28.48
N GLY A 35 7.25 15.00 -27.98
CA GLY A 35 7.86 16.27 -28.37
C GLY A 35 8.06 16.37 -29.89
N ALA A 36 8.41 15.27 -30.54
CA ALA A 36 8.58 15.20 -31.99
C ALA A 36 7.29 15.44 -32.83
N ASP A 37 6.10 15.34 -32.24
CA ASP A 37 4.83 15.62 -32.93
C ASP A 37 4.58 17.11 -33.14
N PHE A 38 5.23 17.99 -32.38
CA PHE A 38 5.10 19.43 -32.55
C PHE A 38 5.72 19.90 -33.88
N GLN A 39 5.04 20.81 -34.56
CA GLN A 39 5.54 21.50 -35.76
C GLN A 39 6.31 22.77 -35.36
N GLY A 40 7.34 23.12 -36.12
CA GLY A 40 8.28 24.20 -35.75
C GLY A 40 9.27 23.71 -34.67
N GLY A 41 9.96 24.63 -34.03
CA GLY A 41 11.07 24.29 -33.13
C GLY A 41 12.27 23.68 -33.87
N ALA A 42 13.15 23.04 -33.14
CA ALA A 42 14.40 22.47 -33.67
C ALA A 42 14.50 20.97 -33.36
N LYS A 43 13.83 20.15 -34.15
CA LYS A 43 13.93 18.68 -34.03
C LYS A 43 15.27 18.15 -34.53
N ASP A 44 15.81 18.81 -35.55
CA ASP A 44 16.90 18.27 -36.36
C ASP A 44 18.29 18.71 -35.91
N LEU A 45 18.43 19.69 -35.03
CA LEU A 45 19.71 20.22 -34.59
C LEU A 45 20.52 19.22 -33.73
N TYR A 46 19.82 18.38 -32.94
CA TYR A 46 20.42 17.34 -32.11
C TYR A 46 19.73 15.98 -32.27
N GLY A 47 18.95 15.82 -33.36
CA GLY A 47 18.09 14.66 -33.59
C GLY A 47 16.75 14.76 -32.85
N THR A 48 15.86 13.82 -33.15
CA THR A 48 14.53 13.71 -32.55
C THR A 48 14.51 12.92 -31.25
N ALA A 49 15.66 12.34 -30.83
CA ALA A 49 15.76 11.56 -29.61
C ALA A 49 16.85 12.10 -28.68
N TYR A 50 16.49 12.32 -27.42
CA TYR A 50 17.39 12.76 -26.35
C TYR A 50 17.06 12.03 -25.04
N GLU A 51 18.04 11.36 -24.44
CA GLU A 51 17.88 10.55 -23.22
C GLU A 51 16.71 9.54 -23.30
N GLY A 52 16.51 8.90 -24.46
CA GLY A 52 15.43 7.95 -24.71
C GLY A 52 14.07 8.56 -25.01
N GLU A 53 13.94 9.89 -24.99
CA GLU A 53 12.69 10.60 -25.29
C GLU A 53 12.72 11.17 -26.71
N GLN A 54 11.52 11.20 -27.36
CA GLN A 54 11.34 11.93 -28.61
C GLN A 54 11.08 13.42 -28.32
N VAL A 55 11.98 14.29 -28.75
CA VAL A 55 12.02 15.68 -28.28
C VAL A 55 11.87 16.70 -29.38
N ASN A 56 11.48 17.92 -28.99
CA ASN A 56 11.55 19.14 -29.78
C ASN A 56 11.98 20.31 -28.90
N THR A 57 12.72 21.27 -29.45
CA THR A 57 13.38 22.33 -28.67
C THR A 57 13.01 23.72 -29.24
N VAL A 58 12.74 24.67 -28.35
CA VAL A 58 12.63 26.09 -28.72
C VAL A 58 13.83 26.86 -28.17
N TYR A 59 14.31 27.84 -28.94
CA TYR A 59 15.49 28.62 -28.65
C TYR A 59 15.16 30.14 -28.53
N ALA A 60 16.01 30.88 -27.88
CA ALA A 60 15.89 32.33 -27.71
C ALA A 60 16.23 33.15 -28.98
N GLU A 61 15.82 32.67 -30.14
CA GLU A 61 16.07 33.37 -31.40
C GLU A 61 15.25 34.68 -31.53
N PRO A 62 15.85 35.80 -31.93
CA PRO A 62 15.11 37.04 -32.18
C PRO A 62 14.07 36.92 -33.28
N THR A 63 14.43 36.26 -34.37
CA THR A 63 13.57 35.98 -35.52
C THR A 63 14.00 34.65 -36.12
N GLY A 64 13.17 33.64 -36.03
CA GLY A 64 13.52 32.33 -36.59
C GLY A 64 12.47 31.27 -36.32
N PRO A 65 12.49 30.17 -37.10
CA PRO A 65 11.51 29.10 -37.00
C PRO A 65 11.66 28.30 -35.69
N HIS A 66 12.77 28.44 -34.96
CA HIS A 66 13.07 27.65 -33.77
C HIS A 66 12.65 28.32 -32.47
N SER A 67 12.10 29.58 -32.53
CA SER A 67 11.66 30.28 -31.31
C SER A 67 10.32 29.78 -30.77
N ALA A 68 9.56 29.05 -31.55
CA ALA A 68 8.28 28.46 -31.14
C ALA A 68 8.00 27.13 -31.86
N MET A 69 7.20 26.30 -31.20
CA MET A 69 6.64 25.09 -31.76
C MET A 69 5.13 25.04 -31.49
N GLN A 70 4.39 24.36 -32.34
CA GLN A 70 2.95 24.24 -32.21
C GLN A 70 2.46 22.83 -32.45
N LEU A 71 1.35 22.50 -31.81
CA LEU A 71 0.64 21.24 -31.95
C LEU A 71 -0.81 21.52 -32.30
N LYS A 72 -1.32 20.95 -33.39
CA LYS A 72 -2.73 20.98 -33.74
C LYS A 72 -3.36 19.64 -33.44
N PHE A 73 -4.51 19.64 -32.79
CA PHE A 73 -5.18 18.41 -32.37
C PHE A 73 -6.70 18.59 -32.29
N PRO A 74 -7.48 17.55 -32.68
CA PRO A 74 -8.91 17.57 -32.56
C PRO A 74 -9.37 17.11 -31.18
N VAL A 75 -10.41 17.73 -30.63
CA VAL A 75 -11.14 17.28 -29.46
C VAL A 75 -12.57 16.97 -29.86
N LYS A 76 -13.01 15.72 -29.67
CA LYS A 76 -14.37 15.28 -30.05
C LYS A 76 -15.43 15.87 -29.14
N ARG A 77 -15.15 15.92 -27.84
CA ARG A 77 -16.02 16.45 -26.81
C ARG A 77 -15.18 16.99 -25.66
N VAL A 78 -15.50 18.17 -25.17
CA VAL A 78 -14.87 18.73 -23.97
C VAL A 78 -15.61 18.17 -22.75
N PRO A 79 -14.96 17.37 -21.88
CA PRO A 79 -15.59 16.86 -20.68
C PRO A 79 -15.83 17.99 -19.67
N ALA A 80 -16.83 17.80 -18.83
CA ALA A 80 -17.07 18.69 -17.71
C ALA A 80 -15.99 18.56 -16.64
N GLY A 81 -15.63 19.68 -16.00
CA GLY A 81 -14.66 19.74 -14.91
C GLY A 81 -13.28 20.22 -15.33
N PRO A 82 -12.34 20.31 -14.37
CA PRO A 82 -11.02 20.87 -14.61
C PRO A 82 -10.20 20.03 -15.60
N LEU A 83 -9.56 20.72 -16.53
CA LEU A 83 -8.69 20.14 -17.55
C LEU A 83 -7.28 20.71 -17.42
N PHE A 84 -6.28 19.94 -17.81
CA PHE A 84 -4.87 20.31 -17.71
C PHE A 84 -4.08 19.94 -18.95
N VAL A 85 -3.05 20.73 -19.23
CA VAL A 85 -1.90 20.35 -20.05
C VAL A 85 -0.81 19.81 -19.13
N HIS A 86 -0.42 18.57 -19.34
CA HIS A 86 0.76 17.95 -18.75
C HIS A 86 1.90 18.04 -19.73
N LEU A 87 2.93 18.78 -19.36
CA LEU A 87 4.12 18.94 -20.17
C LEU A 87 5.32 18.26 -19.51
N LYS A 88 5.90 17.26 -20.18
CA LYS A 88 7.19 16.66 -19.80
C LYS A 88 8.28 17.40 -20.56
N ALA A 89 9.11 18.14 -19.84
CA ALA A 89 10.11 19.02 -20.43
C ALA A 89 11.33 19.19 -19.52
N ARG A 90 12.38 19.76 -20.06
CA ARG A 90 13.58 20.20 -19.33
C ARG A 90 14.00 21.60 -19.77
N ASP A 91 14.68 22.29 -18.88
CA ASP A 91 15.39 23.53 -19.19
C ASP A 91 16.83 23.22 -19.61
N ASP A 92 17.49 24.20 -20.21
CA ASP A 92 18.92 24.10 -20.49
C ASP A 92 19.77 24.07 -19.19
N ASP A 93 21.07 23.86 -19.37
CA ASP A 93 22.03 23.82 -18.26
C ASP A 93 22.60 25.20 -17.90
N ALA A 94 21.97 26.28 -18.42
CA ALA A 94 22.38 27.67 -18.10
C ALA A 94 22.04 28.01 -16.64
N PRO A 95 22.79 28.95 -16.02
CA PRO A 95 22.57 29.30 -14.61
C PRO A 95 21.22 29.98 -14.36
N ARG A 96 20.51 30.36 -15.40
CA ARG A 96 19.19 31.01 -15.35
C ARG A 96 18.21 30.34 -16.27
N GLN A 97 17.08 29.89 -15.72
CA GLN A 97 15.98 29.30 -16.46
C GLN A 97 15.40 30.25 -17.51
N CYS A 98 15.12 29.74 -18.71
CA CYS A 98 14.58 30.55 -19.79
C CYS A 98 13.10 30.92 -19.58
N LYS A 99 12.68 32.06 -20.15
CA LYS A 99 11.27 32.45 -20.16
C LYS A 99 10.55 31.79 -21.31
N ILE A 100 9.41 31.17 -21.01
CA ILE A 100 8.54 30.53 -22.00
C ILE A 100 7.12 31.07 -21.94
N ALA A 101 6.37 30.87 -23.02
CA ALA A 101 4.92 30.98 -23.04
C ALA A 101 4.33 29.66 -23.50
N LEU A 102 3.25 29.22 -22.85
CA LEU A 102 2.38 28.11 -23.22
C LEU A 102 1.00 28.70 -23.53
N LEU A 103 0.56 28.59 -24.78
CA LEU A 103 -0.68 29.19 -25.27
C LEU A 103 -1.60 28.10 -25.82
N LEU A 104 -2.86 28.09 -25.42
CA LEU A 104 -3.89 27.23 -26.01
C LEU A 104 -4.92 28.10 -26.74
N ASN A 105 -5.08 27.89 -28.03
CA ASN A 105 -5.96 28.69 -28.90
C ASN A 105 -5.72 30.22 -28.75
N GLY A 106 -4.45 30.62 -28.55
CA GLY A 106 -4.05 32.02 -28.34
C GLY A 106 -4.20 32.53 -26.90
N GLN A 107 -4.85 31.78 -26.01
CA GLN A 107 -4.96 32.12 -24.59
C GLN A 107 -3.75 31.58 -23.83
N ALA A 108 -3.10 32.43 -23.02
CA ALA A 108 -1.96 32.04 -22.21
C ALA A 108 -2.40 31.12 -21.06
N LEU A 109 -1.85 29.90 -21.04
CA LEU A 109 -1.90 28.99 -19.88
C LEU A 109 -0.75 29.30 -18.91
N PHE A 110 0.38 29.75 -19.45
CA PHE A 110 1.55 30.15 -18.70
C PHE A 110 2.39 31.13 -19.51
N GLU A 111 2.96 32.13 -18.85
CA GLU A 111 4.00 33.01 -19.43
C GLU A 111 4.93 33.49 -18.31
N GLY A 112 6.22 33.23 -18.43
CA GLY A 112 7.22 33.62 -17.45
C GLY A 112 8.45 32.72 -17.45
N THR A 113 9.28 32.89 -16.42
CA THR A 113 10.42 31.97 -16.19
C THR A 113 9.91 30.55 -15.93
N ASN A 114 10.37 29.58 -16.70
CA ASN A 114 9.95 28.19 -16.51
C ASN A 114 10.52 27.65 -15.19
N GLU A 115 9.86 26.60 -14.66
CA GLU A 115 10.27 25.95 -13.40
C GLU A 115 10.68 24.48 -13.63
N PHE A 116 11.03 24.13 -14.86
CA PHE A 116 11.56 22.81 -15.16
C PHE A 116 13.03 22.71 -14.72
N LYS A 117 13.43 21.50 -14.33
CA LYS A 117 14.80 21.30 -13.89
C LYS A 117 15.77 21.32 -15.07
N PRO A 118 16.94 21.93 -14.95
CA PRO A 118 18.04 21.72 -15.89
C PRO A 118 18.56 20.28 -15.77
N GLY A 119 19.06 19.74 -16.87
CA GLY A 119 19.72 18.43 -16.89
C GLY A 119 18.80 17.21 -16.74
N SER A 120 17.46 17.36 -16.54
CA SER A 120 16.56 16.22 -16.43
C SER A 120 15.12 16.56 -16.83
N PHE A 121 14.44 15.62 -17.50
CA PHE A 121 13.01 15.77 -17.79
C PHE A 121 12.17 15.70 -16.54
N THR A 122 11.34 16.73 -16.33
CA THR A 122 10.33 16.79 -15.28
C THR A 122 8.96 17.07 -15.89
N THR A 123 7.88 16.71 -15.21
CA THR A 123 6.51 16.97 -15.68
C THR A 123 5.90 18.09 -14.86
N ARG A 124 5.28 19.07 -15.57
CA ARG A 124 4.52 20.16 -14.98
C ARG A 124 3.10 20.20 -15.52
N LYS A 125 2.17 20.67 -14.69
CA LYS A 125 0.75 20.80 -14.98
C LYS A 125 0.37 22.24 -15.16
N PHE A 126 -0.39 22.52 -16.21
CA PHE A 126 -0.93 23.85 -16.49
C PHE A 126 -2.45 23.73 -16.61
N ALA A 127 -3.19 24.44 -15.76
CA ALA A 127 -4.64 24.43 -15.82
C ALA A 127 -5.13 25.05 -17.13
N ILE A 128 -6.13 24.43 -17.72
CA ILE A 128 -6.83 24.97 -18.91
C ILE A 128 -8.02 25.77 -18.39
N PRO A 129 -8.06 27.10 -18.60
CA PRO A 129 -9.21 27.91 -18.23
C PRO A 129 -10.48 27.44 -18.93
N ASP A 130 -11.63 27.67 -18.31
CA ASP A 130 -12.93 27.36 -18.91
C ASP A 130 -13.08 28.06 -20.28
N GLY A 131 -13.49 27.29 -21.28
CA GLY A 131 -13.65 27.75 -22.64
C GLY A 131 -12.36 27.90 -23.47
N ALA A 132 -11.16 27.72 -22.89
CA ALA A 132 -9.91 27.76 -23.65
C ALA A 132 -9.73 26.55 -24.56
N LEU A 133 -10.17 25.36 -24.13
CA LEU A 133 -10.27 24.15 -24.97
C LEU A 133 -11.67 24.07 -25.57
N LYS A 134 -11.76 23.74 -26.84
CA LYS A 134 -13.04 23.66 -27.58
C LYS A 134 -13.20 22.35 -28.34
N GLU A 135 -14.41 22.00 -28.67
CA GLU A 135 -14.67 20.90 -29.60
C GLU A 135 -14.18 21.28 -31.01
N GLY A 136 -13.67 20.31 -31.75
CA GLY A 136 -12.99 20.53 -33.02
C GLY A 136 -11.49 20.77 -32.87
N GLU A 137 -10.90 21.49 -33.82
CA GLU A 137 -9.45 21.72 -33.85
C GLU A 137 -8.99 22.73 -32.78
N ASN A 138 -7.93 22.36 -32.08
CA ASN A 138 -7.25 23.20 -31.08
C ASN A 138 -5.78 23.34 -31.47
N THR A 139 -5.16 24.45 -31.05
CA THR A 139 -3.74 24.73 -31.27
C THR A 139 -3.06 25.04 -29.94
N LEU A 140 -2.06 24.24 -29.59
CA LEU A 140 -1.16 24.50 -28.46
C LEU A 140 0.16 25.03 -28.99
N VAL A 141 0.63 26.15 -28.43
CA VAL A 141 1.91 26.78 -28.82
C VAL A 141 2.81 26.85 -27.61
N ILE A 142 4.08 26.48 -27.79
CA ILE A 142 5.15 26.67 -26.83
C ILE A 142 6.20 27.56 -27.46
N ALA A 143 6.52 28.68 -26.83
CA ALA A 143 7.45 29.65 -27.36
C ALA A 143 8.48 30.08 -26.32
N CYS A 144 9.75 30.21 -26.73
CA CYS A 144 10.76 30.92 -25.96
C CYS A 144 10.51 32.42 -26.04
N ARG A 145 10.47 33.10 -24.90
CA ARG A 145 10.19 34.54 -24.81
C ARG A 145 11.46 35.40 -24.78
N GLU A 146 12.61 34.80 -24.70
CA GLU A 146 13.88 35.50 -24.79
C GLU A 146 14.30 35.69 -26.24
N LYS A 147 15.05 36.77 -26.50
CA LYS A 147 15.43 37.18 -27.84
C LYS A 147 16.94 37.42 -28.01
N ASN A 148 17.73 36.88 -27.08
CA ASN A 148 19.15 37.15 -26.93
C ASN A 148 20.06 35.94 -27.27
N GLY A 149 19.47 34.88 -27.87
CA GLY A 149 20.16 33.67 -28.21
C GLY A 149 20.12 33.31 -29.70
N ARG A 150 20.55 32.14 -30.03
CA ARG A 150 20.53 31.54 -31.37
C ARG A 150 20.26 30.02 -31.29
N ALA A 151 19.80 29.43 -32.39
CA ALA A 151 19.62 28.01 -32.46
C ALA A 151 20.89 27.23 -32.08
N GLY A 152 20.73 26.16 -31.33
CA GLY A 152 21.82 25.30 -30.86
C GLY A 152 22.58 25.84 -29.63
N GLN A 153 22.18 26.96 -29.04
CA GLN A 153 22.80 27.48 -27.82
C GLN A 153 21.77 27.94 -26.78
N PRO A 154 22.09 27.88 -25.48
CA PRO A 154 21.26 28.44 -24.43
C PRO A 154 20.98 29.93 -24.66
N PRO A 155 19.82 30.47 -24.20
CA PRO A 155 18.76 29.72 -23.51
C PRO A 155 17.86 28.96 -24.49
N TRP A 156 17.47 27.74 -24.09
CA TRP A 156 16.54 26.87 -24.81
C TRP A 156 15.62 26.11 -23.85
N PHE A 157 14.50 25.59 -24.39
CA PHE A 157 13.56 24.78 -23.64
C PHE A 157 13.16 23.58 -24.47
N GLN A 158 13.29 22.37 -23.92
CA GLN A 158 13.09 21.11 -24.62
C GLN A 158 11.87 20.35 -24.07
N VAL A 159 11.01 19.91 -24.98
CA VAL A 159 9.78 19.16 -24.70
C VAL A 159 9.90 17.72 -25.14
N ALA A 160 9.60 16.79 -24.24
CA ALA A 160 9.57 15.35 -24.51
C ALA A 160 8.14 14.82 -24.73
N ALA A 161 7.16 15.31 -23.96
CA ALA A 161 5.77 14.88 -24.13
C ALA A 161 4.77 15.94 -23.68
N CYS A 162 3.58 15.89 -24.25
CA CYS A 162 2.43 16.69 -23.89
C CYS A 162 1.19 15.83 -23.78
N THR A 163 0.46 15.92 -22.66
CA THR A 163 -0.83 15.20 -22.48
C THR A 163 -1.89 16.20 -22.08
N ILE A 164 -3.04 16.16 -22.74
CA ILE A 164 -4.21 16.97 -22.39
C ILE A 164 -5.24 16.03 -21.79
N ALA A 165 -5.63 16.28 -20.54
CA ALA A 165 -6.48 15.34 -19.83
C ALA A 165 -7.29 16.01 -18.71
N PRO A 166 -8.41 15.36 -18.28
CA PRO A 166 -9.13 15.74 -17.07
C PRO A 166 -8.27 15.62 -15.82
N ALA A 167 -8.57 16.44 -14.81
CA ALA A 167 -7.89 16.41 -13.51
C ALA A 167 -7.83 14.98 -12.91
N GLN A 168 -8.90 14.21 -13.04
CA GLN A 168 -8.97 12.84 -12.52
C GLN A 168 -7.94 11.91 -13.16
N TYR A 169 -7.78 11.97 -14.50
CA TYR A 169 -6.74 11.20 -15.20
C TYR A 169 -5.34 11.54 -14.69
N ILE A 170 -5.07 12.82 -14.55
CA ILE A 170 -3.79 13.35 -14.09
C ILE A 170 -3.52 12.96 -12.63
N LEU A 171 -4.52 13.08 -11.77
CA LEU A 171 -4.43 12.70 -10.35
C LEU A 171 -4.14 11.20 -10.22
N ARG A 172 -4.86 10.34 -10.96
CA ARG A 172 -4.60 8.90 -10.97
C ARG A 172 -3.16 8.60 -11.42
N ARG A 173 -2.70 9.18 -12.52
CA ARG A 173 -1.35 8.95 -13.05
C ARG A 173 -0.25 9.42 -12.09
N ASP A 174 -0.42 10.53 -11.38
CA ASP A 174 0.60 11.07 -10.48
C ASP A 174 0.64 10.36 -9.12
N LEU A 175 -0.50 9.82 -8.68
CA LEU A 175 -0.57 8.99 -7.48
C LEU A 175 0.17 7.65 -7.69
N HIS A 176 0.13 7.13 -8.91
CA HIS A 176 0.55 5.76 -9.22
C HIS A 176 1.44 5.69 -10.44
N LYS A 177 2.57 6.35 -10.46
CA LYS A 177 3.48 6.47 -11.63
C LYS A 177 3.46 5.28 -12.61
N ASP A 178 3.29 4.06 -12.12
CA ASP A 178 3.25 2.83 -12.91
C ASP A 178 2.21 1.81 -12.39
N PHE A 179 1.39 2.16 -11.40
CA PHE A 179 0.45 1.24 -10.77
C PHE A 179 -0.96 1.82 -10.71
N TRP A 180 -1.82 1.35 -11.59
CA TRP A 180 -3.25 1.66 -11.64
C TRP A 180 -4.05 0.44 -11.20
N VAL A 181 -5.04 0.63 -10.36
CA VAL A 181 -5.95 -0.46 -10.00
C VAL A 181 -6.89 -0.70 -11.18
N LYS A 182 -6.64 -1.79 -11.90
CA LYS A 182 -7.47 -2.24 -13.00
C LYS A 182 -8.41 -3.32 -12.48
N LEU A 183 -9.70 -3.03 -12.42
CA LEU A 183 -10.68 -4.05 -12.09
C LEU A 183 -10.76 -5.07 -13.22
N PRO A 184 -10.77 -6.38 -12.91
CA PRO A 184 -10.89 -7.40 -13.92
C PRO A 184 -12.31 -7.41 -14.53
N ALA A 185 -12.40 -7.68 -15.82
CA ALA A 185 -13.68 -7.87 -16.50
C ALA A 185 -14.42 -9.12 -16.02
N GLU A 186 -13.68 -10.12 -15.54
CA GLU A 186 -14.21 -11.40 -15.08
C GLU A 186 -13.69 -11.70 -13.66
N VAL A 187 -14.59 -12.13 -12.78
CA VAL A 187 -14.23 -12.58 -11.42
C VAL A 187 -13.78 -14.04 -11.53
N ARG A 188 -12.49 -14.28 -11.29
CA ARG A 188 -11.87 -15.61 -11.28
C ARG A 188 -11.72 -16.12 -9.85
N PRO A 189 -11.56 -17.44 -9.64
CA PRO A 189 -11.17 -17.95 -8.33
C PRO A 189 -9.92 -17.23 -7.79
N PHE A 190 -9.92 -16.85 -6.52
CA PHE A 190 -8.82 -16.07 -5.95
C PHE A 190 -8.48 -16.53 -4.51
N PRO A 191 -7.21 -16.84 -4.21
CA PRO A 191 -6.11 -17.07 -5.17
C PRO A 191 -6.45 -18.16 -6.22
N GLU A 192 -5.85 -18.05 -7.40
CA GLU A 192 -6.10 -19.02 -8.49
C GLU A 192 -5.70 -20.45 -8.08
N PRO A 193 -6.43 -21.48 -8.50
CA PRO A 193 -6.06 -22.85 -8.23
C PRO A 193 -4.68 -23.20 -8.80
N LEU A 194 -3.89 -23.92 -8.01
CA LEU A 194 -2.59 -24.41 -8.49
C LEU A 194 -2.78 -25.56 -9.49
N PRO A 195 -1.83 -25.74 -10.41
CA PRO A 195 -1.79 -26.92 -11.25
C PRO A 195 -1.80 -28.22 -10.43
N PRO A 196 -2.37 -29.30 -10.95
CA PRO A 196 -2.36 -30.59 -10.25
C PRO A 196 -0.96 -31.01 -9.82
N GLY A 197 -0.82 -31.41 -8.55
CA GLY A 197 0.45 -31.85 -7.95
C GLY A 197 1.38 -30.72 -7.49
N LYS A 198 1.06 -29.44 -7.75
CA LYS A 198 1.84 -28.32 -7.24
C LYS A 198 1.36 -27.95 -5.83
N ALA A 199 2.28 -27.87 -4.88
CA ALA A 199 2.01 -27.35 -3.53
C ALA A 199 2.02 -25.82 -3.52
N PRO A 200 1.32 -25.17 -2.55
CA PRO A 200 1.46 -23.73 -2.32
C PRO A 200 2.90 -23.34 -2.02
N GLY A 201 3.27 -22.11 -2.39
CA GLY A 201 4.62 -21.60 -2.18
C GLY A 201 5.02 -21.63 -0.71
N PHE A 202 4.26 -20.95 0.14
CA PHE A 202 4.46 -21.08 1.59
C PHE A 202 3.54 -22.19 2.15
N LYS A 203 4.09 -23.05 3.00
CA LYS A 203 3.33 -24.10 3.69
C LYS A 203 2.28 -23.52 4.63
N PHE A 204 2.66 -22.49 5.39
CA PHE A 204 1.80 -21.76 6.31
C PHE A 204 1.60 -20.33 5.80
N ARG A 205 0.36 -19.87 5.75
CA ARG A 205 -0.04 -18.58 5.17
C ARG A 205 -1.11 -17.96 6.03
N GLY A 206 -0.89 -16.73 6.51
CA GLY A 206 -1.87 -16.13 7.38
C GLY A 206 -1.57 -14.73 7.84
N THR A 207 -2.12 -14.37 8.98
CA THR A 207 -1.98 -13.05 9.57
C THR A 207 -1.91 -13.11 11.09
N LYS A 208 -1.40 -12.03 11.69
CA LYS A 208 -1.56 -11.73 13.11
C LYS A 208 -2.58 -10.61 13.23
N GLY A 209 -3.74 -10.81 13.80
CA GLY A 209 -4.70 -9.72 13.97
C GLY A 209 -4.18 -8.67 14.95
N TRP A 210 -3.54 -7.57 14.47
CA TRP A 210 -2.90 -6.61 15.38
C TRP A 210 -3.92 -5.85 16.22
N ALA A 211 -3.89 -6.13 17.54
CA ALA A 211 -4.82 -5.62 18.54
C ALA A 211 -6.31 -5.89 18.19
N TRP A 212 -6.57 -6.96 17.44
CA TRP A 212 -7.95 -7.39 17.17
C TRP A 212 -8.60 -7.96 18.42
N THR A 213 -9.88 -7.67 18.58
CA THR A 213 -10.73 -8.33 19.57
C THR A 213 -11.12 -9.74 19.12
N PRO A 214 -11.57 -10.62 20.05
CA PRO A 214 -12.09 -11.93 19.66
C PRO A 214 -13.21 -11.86 18.62
N GLU A 215 -14.08 -10.87 18.67
CA GLU A 215 -15.17 -10.66 17.70
C GLU A 215 -14.62 -10.34 16.30
N GLN A 216 -13.56 -9.52 16.24
CA GLN A 216 -12.86 -9.22 14.98
C GLN A 216 -12.20 -10.47 14.40
N TYR A 217 -11.54 -11.29 15.23
CA TYR A 217 -11.00 -12.60 14.78
C TYR A 217 -12.11 -13.48 14.20
N LEU A 218 -13.24 -13.62 14.90
CA LEU A 218 -14.37 -14.43 14.44
C LEU A 218 -14.94 -13.94 13.10
N ALA A 219 -14.99 -12.62 12.89
CA ALA A 219 -15.44 -12.02 11.64
C ALA A 219 -14.49 -12.27 10.47
N GLU A 220 -13.17 -12.38 10.74
CA GLU A 220 -12.15 -12.50 9.68
C GLU A 220 -11.78 -13.96 9.34
N ILE A 221 -12.00 -14.93 10.22
CA ILE A 221 -11.68 -16.35 9.96
C ILE A 221 -12.30 -16.87 8.65
N PRO A 222 -13.58 -16.62 8.32
CA PRO A 222 -14.16 -17.03 7.03
C PRO A 222 -13.46 -16.41 5.81
N TRP A 223 -13.03 -15.14 5.93
CA TRP A 223 -12.29 -14.44 4.87
C TRP A 223 -10.89 -15.01 4.67
N LEU A 224 -10.18 -15.31 5.76
CA LEU A 224 -8.88 -15.98 5.71
C LEU A 224 -8.98 -17.33 4.99
N ALA A 225 -9.98 -18.14 5.34
CA ALA A 225 -10.23 -19.42 4.67
C ALA A 225 -10.57 -19.23 3.17
N LYS A 226 -11.42 -18.24 2.83
CA LYS A 226 -11.75 -17.89 1.44
C LYS A 226 -10.49 -17.59 0.62
N PHE A 227 -9.52 -16.87 1.20
CA PHE A 227 -8.26 -16.54 0.55
C PHE A 227 -7.15 -17.58 0.73
N LYS A 228 -7.51 -18.83 1.09
CA LYS A 228 -6.55 -19.95 1.24
C LYS A 228 -5.48 -19.71 2.31
N MET A 229 -5.71 -18.82 3.24
CA MET A 229 -4.90 -18.72 4.45
C MET A 229 -5.24 -19.84 5.41
N ASN A 230 -4.21 -20.41 6.06
CA ASN A 230 -4.33 -21.56 6.95
C ASN A 230 -3.63 -21.35 8.31
N PHE A 231 -3.25 -20.11 8.62
CA PHE A 231 -2.55 -19.74 9.86
C PHE A 231 -3.09 -18.43 10.42
N LEU A 232 -3.35 -18.38 11.72
CA LEU A 232 -3.81 -17.18 12.42
C LEU A 232 -3.15 -17.10 13.79
N MET A 233 -2.43 -16.01 14.08
CA MET A 233 -1.85 -15.76 15.40
C MET A 233 -2.64 -14.67 16.12
N ASN A 234 -2.84 -14.82 17.44
CA ASN A 234 -3.34 -13.69 18.23
C ASN A 234 -2.26 -12.62 18.42
N CYS A 235 -2.67 -11.38 18.56
CA CYS A 235 -1.78 -10.33 19.04
C CYS A 235 -1.56 -10.51 20.55
N TYR A 236 -0.30 -10.63 20.96
CA TYR A 236 0.05 -10.76 22.39
C TYR A 236 -0.35 -9.52 23.21
N LEU A 237 -0.44 -8.35 22.59
CA LEU A 237 -0.88 -7.13 23.25
C LEU A 237 -2.35 -7.21 23.70
N SER A 238 -3.21 -7.88 22.94
CA SER A 238 -4.64 -8.00 23.24
C SER A 238 -4.93 -8.95 24.41
N MET A 239 -3.97 -9.77 24.83
CA MET A 239 -4.21 -10.75 25.90
C MET A 239 -4.48 -10.09 27.24
N PHE A 240 -3.80 -8.99 27.55
CA PHE A 240 -3.95 -8.22 28.80
C PHE A 240 -4.38 -6.76 28.54
N ASP A 241 -4.99 -6.49 27.38
CA ASP A 241 -5.44 -5.16 26.93
C ASP A 241 -4.35 -4.10 26.94
N LEU A 242 -3.13 -4.52 26.67
CA LEU A 242 -1.94 -3.68 26.74
C LEU A 242 -2.01 -2.49 25.78
N GLU A 243 -2.56 -2.71 24.57
CA GLU A 243 -2.76 -1.70 23.53
C GLU A 243 -3.76 -0.59 23.91
N ASN A 244 -4.58 -0.83 24.92
CA ASN A 244 -5.56 0.14 25.46
C ASN A 244 -5.09 0.77 26.78
N HIS A 245 -3.92 0.38 27.28
CA HIS A 245 -3.40 0.95 28.51
C HIS A 245 -3.03 2.44 28.31
N PRO A 246 -3.46 3.38 29.20
CA PRO A 246 -3.19 4.82 29.04
C PRO A 246 -1.71 5.16 28.90
N ASN A 247 -0.87 4.36 29.52
CA ASN A 247 0.57 4.44 29.43
C ASN A 247 1.14 3.07 29.04
N TRP A 248 0.94 2.68 27.79
CA TRP A 248 1.28 1.34 27.35
C TRP A 248 2.78 1.01 27.42
N GLY A 249 3.65 1.97 27.41
CA GLY A 249 5.09 1.79 27.64
C GLY A 249 5.48 1.61 29.11
N ALA A 250 4.54 1.77 30.06
CA ALA A 250 4.82 1.58 31.47
C ALA A 250 5.01 0.10 31.82
N LYS A 251 5.99 -0.19 32.67
CA LYS A 251 6.30 -1.57 33.09
C LYS A 251 5.15 -2.29 33.81
N GLU A 252 4.17 -1.56 34.30
CA GLU A 252 2.97 -2.09 34.97
C GLU A 252 1.87 -2.51 33.98
N ALA A 253 1.97 -2.13 32.72
CA ALA A 253 0.91 -2.36 31.76
C ALA A 253 0.73 -3.86 31.44
N ASN A 254 1.83 -4.57 31.24
CA ASN A 254 1.80 -6.00 30.94
C ASN A 254 1.77 -6.85 32.22
N ARG A 255 0.65 -7.52 32.46
CA ARG A 255 0.40 -8.38 33.63
C ARG A 255 0.35 -9.86 33.25
N TRP A 256 1.19 -10.29 32.35
CA TRP A 256 1.22 -11.63 31.79
C TRP A 256 1.27 -12.78 32.82
N TRP A 257 1.73 -12.50 34.04
CA TRP A 257 1.79 -13.51 35.13
C TRP A 257 0.45 -13.74 35.84
N GLU A 258 -0.56 -12.91 35.57
CA GLU A 258 -1.89 -13.03 36.12
C GLU A 258 -2.75 -14.04 35.32
N ASP A 259 -3.86 -14.47 35.89
CA ASP A 259 -4.83 -15.25 35.16
C ASP A 259 -5.65 -14.36 34.23
N LEU A 260 -5.91 -14.87 33.03
CA LEU A 260 -6.83 -14.21 32.12
C LEU A 260 -8.25 -14.26 32.67
N PRO A 261 -9.05 -13.18 32.54
CA PRO A 261 -10.46 -13.20 32.89
C PRO A 261 -11.22 -14.33 32.18
N GLU A 262 -12.12 -15.00 32.89
CA GLU A 262 -12.88 -16.13 32.33
C GLU A 262 -13.71 -15.75 31.09
N ALA A 263 -14.24 -14.52 31.02
CA ALA A 263 -14.92 -14.03 29.83
C ALA A 263 -13.97 -14.01 28.60
N LYS A 264 -12.74 -13.52 28.79
CA LYS A 264 -11.73 -13.48 27.71
C LYS A 264 -11.30 -14.89 27.31
N LYS A 265 -11.12 -15.82 28.26
CA LYS A 265 -10.85 -17.23 27.94
C LYS A 265 -11.94 -17.83 27.07
N LYS A 266 -13.22 -17.66 27.43
CA LYS A 266 -14.37 -18.16 26.65
C LYS A 266 -14.40 -17.58 25.25
N SER A 267 -14.11 -16.28 25.07
CA SER A 267 -14.06 -15.65 23.75
C SER A 267 -12.96 -16.27 22.88
N TYR A 268 -11.76 -16.48 23.43
CA TYR A 268 -10.67 -17.13 22.68
C TYR A 268 -10.92 -18.62 22.42
N GLU A 269 -11.64 -19.33 23.30
CA GLU A 269 -12.11 -20.69 23.02
C GLU A 269 -13.00 -20.74 21.76
N GLN A 270 -13.86 -19.73 21.58
CA GLN A 270 -14.68 -19.61 20.37
C GLN A 270 -13.81 -19.36 19.12
N VAL A 271 -12.81 -18.48 19.22
CA VAL A 271 -11.85 -18.22 18.12
C VAL A 271 -11.12 -19.50 17.73
N VAL A 272 -10.60 -20.26 18.70
CA VAL A 272 -9.90 -21.53 18.44
C VAL A 272 -10.82 -22.54 17.74
N ARG A 273 -12.06 -22.70 18.21
CA ARG A 273 -13.04 -23.60 17.59
C ARG A 273 -13.40 -23.19 16.17
N GLU A 274 -13.58 -21.89 15.92
CA GLU A 274 -13.90 -21.40 14.58
C GLU A 274 -12.70 -21.59 13.63
N CYS A 275 -11.46 -21.37 14.10
CA CYS A 275 -10.25 -21.72 13.34
C CYS A 275 -10.22 -23.20 12.97
N GLN A 276 -10.46 -24.10 13.93
CA GLN A 276 -10.49 -25.54 13.69
C GLN A 276 -11.54 -25.94 12.66
N LYS A 277 -12.74 -25.37 12.75
CA LYS A 277 -13.84 -25.59 11.80
C LYS A 277 -13.47 -25.18 10.36
N HIS A 278 -12.68 -24.12 10.20
CA HIS A 278 -12.22 -23.61 8.90
C HIS A 278 -10.87 -24.17 8.45
N GLY A 279 -10.28 -25.11 9.18
CA GLY A 279 -8.97 -25.69 8.86
C GLY A 279 -7.80 -24.71 9.01
N ILE A 280 -7.97 -23.69 9.86
CA ILE A 280 -6.95 -22.68 10.17
C ILE A 280 -6.21 -23.09 11.43
N LEU A 281 -4.89 -23.11 11.37
CA LEU A 281 -4.01 -23.36 12.52
C LEU A 281 -3.97 -22.07 13.36
N PHE A 282 -4.53 -22.14 14.57
CA PHE A 282 -4.41 -21.06 15.52
C PHE A 282 -3.06 -21.12 16.22
N CYS A 283 -2.30 -20.02 16.25
CA CYS A 283 -1.04 -19.88 16.97
C CYS A 283 -1.22 -18.96 18.17
N PHE A 284 -1.00 -19.50 19.35
CA PHE A 284 -1.11 -18.71 20.59
C PHE A 284 0.21 -18.04 20.93
N GLY A 285 0.21 -16.69 20.92
CA GLY A 285 1.40 -15.88 21.17
C GLY A 285 1.30 -15.06 22.46
N MET A 286 2.42 -14.97 23.17
CA MET A 286 2.64 -14.10 24.34
C MET A 286 3.97 -13.36 24.21
N ASN A 287 4.04 -12.09 24.67
CA ASN A 287 5.30 -11.38 24.92
C ASN A 287 5.37 -11.04 26.41
N PRO A 288 6.05 -11.87 27.22
CA PRO A 288 6.09 -11.67 28.67
C PRO A 288 7.01 -10.52 29.11
N ASN A 289 7.89 -10.05 28.23
CA ASN A 289 8.93 -9.10 28.62
C ASN A 289 8.67 -7.66 28.14
N ILE A 290 7.74 -7.45 27.19
CA ILE A 290 7.40 -6.11 26.72
C ILE A 290 6.59 -5.34 27.79
N ALA A 291 6.97 -4.10 28.08
CA ALA A 291 6.28 -3.24 29.05
C ALA A 291 5.95 -3.96 30.37
N SER A 292 6.86 -4.80 30.86
CA SER A 292 6.65 -5.65 32.03
C SER A 292 7.68 -5.37 33.14
N LYS A 293 7.20 -5.27 34.39
CA LYS A 293 8.06 -5.23 35.58
C LYS A 293 8.51 -6.62 36.03
N ARG A 294 7.92 -7.68 35.50
CA ARG A 294 8.24 -9.06 35.80
C ARG A 294 8.57 -9.79 34.51
N MET A 295 9.86 -9.98 34.24
CA MET A 295 10.34 -10.66 33.05
C MET A 295 10.42 -12.17 33.26
N VAL A 296 10.12 -12.94 32.24
CA VAL A 296 10.45 -14.35 32.22
C VAL A 296 11.95 -14.53 31.97
N ASN A 297 12.60 -15.39 32.75
CA ASN A 297 14.01 -15.75 32.57
C ASN A 297 14.32 -17.12 33.23
N ASP A 298 15.45 -17.70 32.84
CA ASP A 298 15.89 -19.04 33.29
C ASP A 298 16.35 -19.09 34.77
N ASN A 299 16.70 -17.93 35.36
CA ASN A 299 17.09 -17.83 36.77
C ASN A 299 15.90 -17.69 37.74
N ALA A 300 14.68 -17.60 37.18
CA ALA A 300 13.43 -17.53 37.93
C ALA A 300 12.46 -18.61 37.43
N PRO A 301 12.66 -19.90 37.77
CA PRO A 301 11.83 -21.02 37.26
C PRO A 301 10.33 -20.82 37.46
N GLU A 302 9.93 -20.16 38.54
CA GLU A 302 8.54 -19.81 38.82
C GLU A 302 7.97 -18.85 37.77
N SER A 303 8.79 -18.06 37.07
CA SER A 303 8.34 -17.22 35.98
C SER A 303 7.98 -18.06 34.72
N VAL A 304 8.73 -19.12 34.48
CA VAL A 304 8.44 -20.08 33.41
C VAL A 304 7.16 -20.86 33.71
N ASP A 305 6.90 -21.22 34.96
CA ASP A 305 5.67 -21.90 35.39
C ASP A 305 4.44 -20.99 35.22
N LEU A 306 4.56 -19.70 35.53
CA LEU A 306 3.49 -18.73 35.28
C LEU A 306 3.20 -18.54 33.80
N LEU A 307 4.23 -18.52 32.98
CA LEU A 307 4.05 -18.46 31.52
C LEU A 307 3.42 -19.75 31.00
N TRP A 308 3.89 -20.90 31.46
CA TRP A 308 3.42 -22.22 31.07
C TRP A 308 1.92 -22.41 31.27
N LYS A 309 1.30 -21.87 32.32
CA LYS A 309 -0.14 -22.03 32.56
C LYS A 309 -1.02 -21.56 31.39
N HIS A 310 -0.61 -20.48 30.71
CA HIS A 310 -1.34 -19.96 29.56
C HIS A 310 -1.20 -20.89 28.33
N TYR A 311 0.01 -21.40 28.10
CA TYR A 311 0.26 -22.35 27.01
C TYR A 311 -0.45 -23.70 27.27
N ALA A 312 -0.42 -24.18 28.52
CA ALA A 312 -1.09 -25.41 28.91
C ALA A 312 -2.62 -25.34 28.74
N TRP A 313 -3.22 -24.18 29.02
CA TRP A 313 -4.63 -23.91 28.77
C TRP A 313 -4.96 -23.99 27.28
N MET A 314 -4.25 -23.29 26.43
CA MET A 314 -4.46 -23.29 24.97
C MET A 314 -4.21 -24.69 24.36
N GLN A 315 -3.18 -25.39 24.82
CA GLN A 315 -2.91 -26.75 24.39
C GLN A 315 -4.07 -27.69 24.76
N GLY A 316 -4.71 -27.46 25.92
CA GLY A 316 -5.92 -28.18 26.34
C GLY A 316 -7.12 -27.98 25.41
N LEU A 317 -7.15 -26.88 24.62
CA LEU A 317 -8.13 -26.61 23.59
C LEU A 317 -7.78 -27.23 22.22
N GLY A 318 -6.66 -27.96 22.13
CA GLY A 318 -6.17 -28.57 20.89
C GLY A 318 -5.31 -27.66 20.02
N VAL A 319 -4.85 -26.52 20.55
CA VAL A 319 -3.88 -25.66 19.86
C VAL A 319 -2.53 -26.38 19.79
N LYS A 320 -1.93 -26.39 18.59
CA LYS A 320 -0.64 -27.05 18.32
C LYS A 320 0.48 -26.06 17.99
N TRP A 321 0.16 -24.81 17.66
CA TRP A 321 1.12 -23.77 17.34
C TRP A 321 1.19 -22.71 18.43
N PHE A 322 2.41 -22.39 18.84
CA PHE A 322 2.66 -21.46 19.93
C PHE A 322 3.75 -20.48 19.55
N ASN A 323 3.71 -19.28 20.16
CA ASN A 323 4.74 -18.27 19.97
C ASN A 323 5.16 -17.68 21.33
N ILE A 324 6.45 -17.51 21.52
CA ILE A 324 7.03 -16.62 22.52
C ILE A 324 7.63 -15.44 21.78
N SER A 325 7.10 -14.24 22.00
CA SER A 325 7.62 -13.01 21.44
C SER A 325 8.53 -12.30 22.46
N LEU A 326 9.73 -11.92 22.01
CA LEU A 326 10.71 -11.15 22.75
C LEU A 326 11.22 -9.97 21.92
N ASP A 327 10.41 -9.55 20.96
CA ASP A 327 10.55 -8.33 20.16
C ASP A 327 10.24 -7.09 21.01
N ASP A 328 10.78 -5.94 20.61
CA ASP A 328 10.53 -4.62 21.17
C ASP A 328 10.79 -4.48 22.68
N ILE A 329 11.65 -5.34 23.22
CA ILE A 329 12.13 -5.24 24.60
C ILE A 329 13.42 -4.44 24.69
N THR A 330 13.58 -3.67 25.76
CA THR A 330 14.78 -2.85 26.03
C THR A 330 15.66 -3.42 27.14
N GLU A 331 15.13 -4.37 27.91
CA GLU A 331 15.81 -5.01 29.05
C GLU A 331 15.68 -6.54 28.92
N GLY A 332 16.53 -7.28 29.61
CA GLY A 332 16.50 -8.74 29.59
C GLY A 332 16.96 -9.37 28.26
N ILE A 333 17.75 -8.62 27.48
CA ILE A 333 18.29 -9.10 26.20
C ILE A 333 19.47 -10.04 26.48
N ASN A 334 19.13 -11.33 26.65
CA ASN A 334 20.11 -12.40 26.88
C ASN A 334 19.71 -13.63 26.08
N ALA A 335 20.43 -13.89 24.99
CA ALA A 335 20.11 -14.98 24.07
C ALA A 335 20.11 -16.35 24.75
N SER A 336 21.04 -16.64 25.66
CA SER A 336 21.12 -17.91 26.39
C SER A 336 19.93 -18.12 27.31
N SER A 337 19.55 -17.10 28.08
CA SER A 337 18.35 -17.15 28.93
C SER A 337 17.08 -17.33 28.11
N GLN A 338 16.95 -16.58 27.02
CA GLN A 338 15.81 -16.66 26.11
C GLN A 338 15.69 -18.05 25.45
N ALA A 339 16.82 -18.64 25.02
CA ALA A 339 16.86 -20.00 24.48
C ALA A 339 16.42 -21.03 25.51
N LYS A 340 16.93 -20.95 26.75
CA LYS A 340 16.55 -21.89 27.82
C LYS A 340 15.07 -21.83 28.17
N VAL A 341 14.50 -20.62 28.26
CA VAL A 341 13.06 -20.44 28.49
C VAL A 341 12.25 -21.06 27.36
N ALA A 342 12.61 -20.77 26.10
CA ALA A 342 11.92 -21.30 24.92
C ALA A 342 12.03 -22.83 24.87
N ASN A 343 13.22 -23.40 25.10
CA ASN A 343 13.44 -24.85 25.15
C ASN A 343 12.58 -25.53 26.24
N GLU A 344 12.49 -24.94 27.42
CA GLU A 344 11.69 -25.54 28.50
C GLU A 344 10.19 -25.50 28.17
N ILE A 345 9.66 -24.40 27.65
CA ILE A 345 8.27 -24.33 27.18
C ILE A 345 8.05 -25.35 26.05
N PHE A 346 8.95 -25.43 25.07
CA PHE A 346 8.84 -26.39 23.96
C PHE A 346 8.88 -27.85 24.44
N ARG A 347 9.76 -28.17 25.35
CA ARG A 347 9.83 -29.49 25.99
C ARG A 347 8.51 -29.87 26.65
N ARG A 348 7.90 -28.93 27.40
CA ARG A 348 6.59 -29.16 28.06
C ARG A 348 5.46 -29.35 27.04
N LEU A 349 5.45 -28.56 25.96
CA LEU A 349 4.49 -28.70 24.88
C LEU A 349 4.61 -30.08 24.22
N ARG A 350 5.84 -30.48 23.86
CA ARG A 350 6.13 -31.77 23.19
C ARG A 350 5.87 -32.99 24.08
N ALA A 351 6.01 -32.84 25.39
CA ALA A 351 5.67 -33.90 26.35
C ALA A 351 4.19 -34.24 26.35
N LYS A 352 3.30 -33.32 25.98
CA LYS A 352 1.85 -33.52 25.89
C LYS A 352 1.40 -33.85 24.46
N ASP A 353 2.00 -33.24 23.46
CA ASP A 353 1.71 -33.43 22.03
C ASP A 353 3.01 -33.33 21.23
N SER A 354 3.45 -34.45 20.69
CA SER A 354 4.68 -34.54 19.87
C SER A 354 4.63 -33.71 18.59
N GLU A 355 3.44 -33.28 18.14
CA GLU A 355 3.26 -32.42 16.96
C GLU A 355 3.26 -30.93 17.31
N ALA A 356 3.29 -30.56 18.60
CA ALA A 356 3.32 -29.15 19.01
C ALA A 356 4.51 -28.41 18.39
N GLN A 357 4.29 -27.20 17.93
CA GLN A 357 5.28 -26.32 17.30
C GLN A 357 5.45 -25.05 18.13
N LEU A 358 6.67 -24.53 18.18
CA LEU A 358 6.97 -23.26 18.82
C LEU A 358 7.70 -22.36 17.83
N ILE A 359 7.32 -21.09 17.82
CA ILE A 359 8.01 -20.01 17.11
C ILE A 359 8.53 -19.05 18.17
N LEU A 360 9.81 -18.77 18.18
CA LEU A 360 10.40 -17.69 18.96
C LEU A 360 10.52 -16.44 18.10
N CYS A 361 9.96 -15.31 18.52
CA CYS A 361 10.33 -14.02 17.97
C CYS A 361 11.53 -13.51 18.76
N PRO A 362 12.75 -13.50 18.21
CA PRO A 362 13.94 -13.08 18.94
C PRO A 362 13.95 -11.56 19.10
N THR A 363 14.76 -11.02 19.99
CA THR A 363 14.91 -9.56 20.15
C THR A 363 15.47 -8.90 18.90
N PHE A 364 16.38 -9.57 18.19
CA PHE A 364 16.87 -9.11 16.89
C PHE A 364 16.22 -9.92 15.77
N TYR A 365 15.07 -9.47 15.32
CA TYR A 365 14.17 -10.17 14.40
C TYR A 365 14.18 -9.62 12.96
N SER A 366 15.02 -8.62 12.64
CA SER A 366 15.05 -7.96 11.33
C SER A 366 16.47 -7.78 10.80
N GLY A 367 16.59 -7.42 9.52
CA GLY A 367 17.88 -7.25 8.84
C GLY A 367 18.53 -8.58 8.44
N ASP A 368 19.75 -8.52 7.96
CA ASP A 368 20.52 -9.71 7.53
C ASP A 368 21.25 -10.43 8.68
N GLY A 369 21.13 -9.93 9.91
CA GLY A 369 21.73 -10.53 11.10
C GLY A 369 23.22 -10.25 11.29
N THR A 370 23.86 -9.48 10.42
CA THR A 370 25.33 -9.22 10.48
C THR A 370 25.73 -8.10 11.43
N GLY A 371 24.74 -7.35 11.98
CA GLY A 371 24.99 -6.24 12.88
C GLY A 371 25.79 -6.64 14.13
N GLU A 372 26.61 -5.74 14.64
CA GLU A 372 27.55 -5.96 15.76
C GLU A 372 26.90 -6.62 17.01
N LYS A 373 25.69 -6.21 17.36
CA LYS A 373 24.91 -6.80 18.47
C LYS A 373 24.06 -7.98 18.04
N GLN A 374 23.60 -7.99 16.80
CA GLN A 374 22.72 -9.02 16.27
C GLN A 374 23.44 -10.35 16.09
N LYS A 375 24.61 -10.33 15.42
CA LYS A 375 25.33 -11.56 15.07
C LYS A 375 25.65 -12.44 16.28
N PRO A 376 26.32 -11.96 17.35
CA PRO A 376 26.63 -12.81 18.51
C PRO A 376 25.39 -13.30 19.23
N TYR A 377 24.30 -12.53 19.24
CA TYR A 377 23.00 -12.95 19.79
C TYR A 377 22.42 -14.11 18.98
N LEU A 378 22.36 -13.98 17.64
CA LEU A 378 21.83 -15.02 16.76
C LEU A 378 22.69 -16.29 16.76
N GLU A 379 24.01 -16.16 16.80
CA GLU A 379 24.94 -17.29 16.94
C GLU A 379 24.74 -18.03 18.29
N THR A 380 24.37 -17.32 19.34
CA THR A 380 24.03 -17.95 20.64
C THR A 380 22.73 -18.73 20.52
N LEU A 381 21.68 -18.17 19.89
CA LEU A 381 20.46 -18.93 19.60
C LEU A 381 20.76 -20.16 18.72
N ALA A 382 21.61 -20.01 17.71
CA ALA A 382 22.00 -21.14 16.86
C ALA A 382 22.62 -22.32 17.63
N ARG A 383 23.32 -22.05 18.73
CA ARG A 383 23.94 -23.09 19.57
C ARG A 383 23.03 -23.68 20.62
N GLU A 384 22.18 -22.84 21.22
CA GLU A 384 21.50 -23.16 22.49
C GLU A 384 19.99 -23.38 22.34
N LEU A 385 19.36 -22.86 21.29
CA LEU A 385 17.93 -23.06 21.02
C LEU A 385 17.70 -24.42 20.35
N ASP A 386 16.65 -25.12 20.73
CA ASP A 386 16.25 -26.38 20.10
C ASP A 386 16.00 -26.19 18.59
N ARG A 387 16.58 -27.05 17.78
CA ARG A 387 16.57 -26.95 16.30
C ARG A 387 15.20 -27.02 15.66
N ASP A 388 14.23 -27.58 16.35
CA ASP A 388 12.85 -27.68 15.88
C ASP A 388 12.03 -26.40 16.13
N ILE A 389 12.54 -25.47 16.93
CA ILE A 389 11.90 -24.16 17.16
C ILE A 389 12.14 -23.24 15.96
N TYR A 390 11.05 -22.69 15.43
CA TYR A 390 11.11 -21.67 14.37
C TYR A 390 11.53 -20.31 14.94
N LEU A 391 12.12 -19.46 14.10
CA LEU A 391 12.32 -18.05 14.41
C LEU A 391 11.44 -17.17 13.53
N PHE A 392 10.78 -16.17 14.12
CA PHE A 392 10.20 -15.08 13.35
C PHE A 392 11.29 -14.14 12.83
N TRP A 393 11.10 -13.67 11.61
CA TRP A 393 11.94 -12.69 10.95
C TRP A 393 11.07 -11.76 10.10
N THR A 394 11.36 -10.44 10.06
CA THR A 394 10.49 -9.44 9.41
C THR A 394 10.99 -8.98 8.04
N GLY A 395 12.12 -9.44 7.57
CA GLY A 395 12.72 -8.99 6.32
C GLY A 395 13.99 -8.16 6.52
N ASP A 396 14.40 -7.47 5.47
CA ASP A 396 15.62 -6.66 5.42
C ASP A 396 15.63 -5.51 6.45
N ALA A 397 14.46 -5.16 6.96
CA ALA A 397 14.23 -4.20 8.04
C ALA A 397 12.97 -4.59 8.83
N VAL A 398 12.65 -3.87 9.90
CA VAL A 398 11.41 -4.07 10.67
C VAL A 398 10.19 -3.93 9.73
N VAL A 399 10.18 -2.90 8.90
CA VAL A 399 9.24 -2.74 7.80
C VAL A 399 10.04 -2.38 6.54
N GLY A 400 9.93 -3.16 5.48
CA GLY A 400 10.74 -2.92 4.29
C GLY A 400 10.62 -4.03 3.26
N LYS A 401 11.68 -4.22 2.50
CA LYS A 401 11.81 -5.31 1.53
C LYS A 401 12.01 -6.64 2.22
N VAL A 402 11.72 -7.71 1.50
CA VAL A 402 12.04 -9.07 1.91
C VAL A 402 12.82 -9.73 0.77
N THR A 403 14.15 -9.74 0.92
CA THR A 403 15.04 -10.25 -0.13
C THR A 403 15.57 -11.63 0.19
N ARG A 404 15.76 -12.43 -0.84
CA ARG A 404 16.39 -13.75 -0.74
C ARG A 404 17.79 -13.65 -0.14
N LYS A 405 18.56 -12.64 -0.54
CA LYS A 405 19.91 -12.41 -0.04
C LYS A 405 19.95 -12.20 1.47
N ALA A 406 19.12 -11.31 2.00
CA ALA A 406 19.07 -11.08 3.45
C ALA A 406 18.55 -12.30 4.21
N THR A 407 17.57 -13.01 3.65
CA THR A 407 17.04 -14.26 4.20
C THR A 407 18.14 -15.32 4.35
N ASP A 408 18.88 -15.59 3.29
CA ASP A 408 19.95 -16.61 3.30
C ASP A 408 21.06 -16.26 4.29
N THR A 409 21.43 -14.97 4.38
CA THR A 409 22.42 -14.49 5.35
C THR A 409 21.93 -14.67 6.78
N PHE A 410 20.72 -14.22 7.10
CA PHE A 410 20.13 -14.37 8.44
C PHE A 410 20.02 -15.85 8.86
N ARG A 411 19.53 -16.71 7.95
CA ARG A 411 19.43 -18.17 8.18
C ARG A 411 20.79 -18.81 8.44
N SER A 412 21.83 -18.41 7.70
CA SER A 412 23.18 -18.96 7.88
C SER A 412 23.74 -18.66 9.27
N ILE A 413 23.37 -17.51 9.87
CA ILE A 413 23.81 -17.10 11.20
C ILE A 413 22.99 -17.78 12.30
N CYS A 414 21.65 -17.72 12.20
CA CYS A 414 20.78 -18.24 13.26
C CYS A 414 20.61 -19.76 13.23
N GLY A 415 20.84 -20.41 12.07
CA GLY A 415 20.76 -21.88 11.93
C GLY A 415 19.39 -22.50 12.15
N HIS A 416 18.30 -21.73 12.13
CA HIS A 416 16.94 -22.18 12.37
C HIS A 416 16.05 -22.03 11.13
N ARG A 417 14.93 -22.76 11.11
CA ARG A 417 13.85 -22.50 10.16
C ARG A 417 13.20 -21.18 10.46
N LEU A 418 12.92 -20.39 9.41
CA LEU A 418 12.29 -19.09 9.56
C LEU A 418 10.80 -19.14 9.27
N PHE A 419 10.08 -18.25 9.94
CA PHE A 419 8.70 -17.89 9.64
C PHE A 419 8.69 -16.37 9.39
N LEU A 420 8.24 -15.93 8.22
CA LEU A 420 8.19 -14.51 7.89
C LEU A 420 7.02 -13.85 8.64
N TRP A 421 7.35 -12.86 9.45
CA TRP A 421 6.40 -11.90 9.99
C TRP A 421 6.48 -10.65 9.14
N ASP A 422 5.68 -10.62 8.07
CA ASP A 422 5.66 -9.50 7.13
C ASP A 422 4.90 -8.31 7.72
N ASN A 423 5.61 -7.22 8.01
CA ASN A 423 5.00 -5.99 8.52
C ASN A 423 4.29 -5.22 7.39
N TYR A 424 3.30 -5.86 6.76
CA TYR A 424 2.41 -5.28 5.77
C TYR A 424 0.97 -5.82 5.97
N PRO A 425 -0.05 -4.94 5.93
CA PRO A 425 -0.07 -3.49 5.73
C PRO A 425 -0.03 -2.65 7.04
N VAL A 426 0.81 -2.99 7.99
CA VAL A 426 0.87 -2.35 9.31
C VAL A 426 0.86 -0.81 9.28
N ASN A 427 0.11 -0.18 10.18
CA ASN A 427 0.06 1.28 10.34
C ASN A 427 0.47 1.77 11.75
N ASP A 428 0.86 0.87 12.67
CA ASP A 428 1.26 1.19 14.04
C ASP A 428 0.29 2.10 14.80
N ASN A 429 -1.02 1.82 14.66
CA ASN A 429 -2.11 2.63 15.25
C ASN A 429 -2.10 4.10 14.80
N ARG A 430 -1.52 4.41 13.65
CA ARG A 430 -1.54 5.75 13.06
C ARG A 430 -2.80 5.95 12.22
N PRO A 431 -3.34 7.19 12.15
CA PRO A 431 -4.56 7.47 11.39
C PRO A 431 -4.28 7.53 9.88
N THR A 432 -3.85 6.41 9.31
CA THR A 432 -3.59 6.27 7.87
C THR A 432 -3.95 4.87 7.41
N MET A 433 -4.08 4.70 6.10
CA MET A 433 -4.40 3.44 5.45
C MET A 433 -3.31 3.04 4.43
N HIS A 434 -3.06 1.73 4.33
CA HIS A 434 -2.13 1.13 3.37
C HIS A 434 -2.89 0.00 2.66
N LEU A 435 -3.52 0.31 1.53
CA LEU A 435 -4.50 -0.56 0.87
C LEU A 435 -4.01 -1.17 -0.45
N GLY A 436 -2.82 -0.80 -0.90
CA GLY A 436 -2.23 -1.34 -2.11
C GLY A 436 -1.85 -2.82 -1.99
N PRO A 437 -1.30 -3.42 -3.04
CA PRO A 437 -0.83 -4.80 -2.99
C PRO A 437 0.49 -4.92 -2.23
N VAL A 438 0.80 -6.13 -1.76
CA VAL A 438 2.14 -6.41 -1.23
C VAL A 438 3.18 -6.34 -2.35
N LEU A 439 4.30 -5.64 -2.10
CA LEU A 439 5.37 -5.38 -3.06
C LEU A 439 6.75 -5.63 -2.44
N ASP A 440 7.78 -5.74 -3.29
CA ASP A 440 9.18 -5.84 -2.85
C ASP A 440 9.47 -7.08 -1.99
N ARG A 441 8.83 -8.21 -2.29
CA ARG A 441 9.18 -9.53 -1.76
C ARG A 441 9.70 -10.38 -2.90
N ASP A 442 10.91 -10.93 -2.74
CA ASP A 442 11.47 -11.85 -3.74
C ASP A 442 10.57 -13.07 -3.91
N LEU A 443 10.39 -13.52 -5.16
CA LEU A 443 9.40 -14.55 -5.49
C LEU A 443 9.83 -15.97 -5.07
N ASP A 444 11.11 -16.16 -4.75
CA ASP A 444 11.73 -17.43 -4.35
C ASP A 444 11.94 -17.57 -2.82
N ILE A 445 11.45 -16.62 -2.03
CA ILE A 445 11.53 -16.66 -0.55
C ILE A 445 10.90 -17.95 0.01
N CYS A 446 9.83 -18.42 -0.60
CA CYS A 446 9.12 -19.64 -0.16
C CYS A 446 9.96 -20.94 -0.27
N GLU A 447 11.09 -20.91 -0.98
CA GLU A 447 12.02 -22.04 -1.03
C GLU A 447 12.85 -22.19 0.26
N VAL A 448 12.92 -21.13 1.06
CA VAL A 448 13.79 -21.04 2.23
C VAL A 448 13.07 -20.64 3.51
N ILE A 449 11.80 -20.26 3.43
CA ILE A 449 10.92 -19.90 4.55
C ILE A 449 9.64 -20.73 4.49
N ASP A 450 9.28 -21.39 5.58
CA ASP A 450 8.10 -22.29 5.63
C ASP A 450 6.77 -21.53 5.75
N GLY A 451 6.76 -20.37 6.41
CA GLY A 451 5.54 -19.63 6.74
C GLY A 451 5.59 -18.15 6.43
N TYR A 452 4.44 -17.61 6.05
CA TYR A 452 4.17 -16.21 5.79
C TYR A 452 3.02 -15.72 6.70
N MET A 453 3.25 -14.67 7.47
CA MET A 453 2.26 -14.05 8.34
C MET A 453 2.27 -12.53 8.14
N GLY A 454 1.21 -11.98 7.55
CA GLY A 454 1.01 -10.54 7.42
C GLY A 454 0.65 -9.88 8.77
N ASN A 455 1.11 -8.65 8.96
CA ASN A 455 0.76 -7.82 10.10
C ASN A 455 -0.15 -6.67 9.64
N PRO A 456 -1.46 -6.67 9.99
CA PRO A 456 -2.46 -5.76 9.45
C PRO A 456 -2.46 -4.39 10.15
N HIS A 457 -3.38 -3.49 9.74
CA HIS A 457 -3.66 -2.26 10.48
C HIS A 457 -4.12 -2.56 11.90
N CYS A 458 -3.65 -1.75 12.84
CA CYS A 458 -3.98 -1.88 14.25
C CYS A 458 -5.47 -1.61 14.52
N LYS A 459 -6.12 -2.49 15.29
CA LYS A 459 -7.52 -2.38 15.73
C LYS A 459 -8.57 -2.37 14.61
N GLN A 460 -8.16 -2.54 13.37
CA GLN A 460 -9.04 -2.57 12.19
C GLN A 460 -9.04 -3.97 11.60
N ASN A 461 -10.15 -4.43 11.06
CA ASN A 461 -10.27 -5.75 10.42
C ASN A 461 -10.76 -5.67 8.98
N GLU A 462 -11.94 -5.12 8.70
CA GLU A 462 -12.57 -5.20 7.38
C GLU A 462 -11.71 -4.64 6.25
N ILE A 463 -11.09 -3.48 6.45
CA ILE A 463 -10.26 -2.82 5.44
C ILE A 463 -9.01 -3.60 5.10
N ASN A 464 -8.52 -4.42 6.03
CA ASN A 464 -7.38 -5.30 5.82
C ASN A 464 -7.66 -6.43 4.83
N ARG A 465 -8.93 -6.76 4.54
CA ARG A 465 -9.31 -7.84 3.61
C ARG A 465 -8.69 -7.65 2.23
N ILE A 466 -8.61 -6.40 1.74
CA ILE A 466 -8.04 -6.09 0.42
C ILE A 466 -6.51 -6.35 0.39
N PRO A 467 -5.67 -5.67 1.20
CA PRO A 467 -4.23 -5.91 1.15
C PRO A 467 -3.85 -7.32 1.62
N LEU A 468 -4.52 -7.90 2.63
CA LEU A 468 -4.27 -9.28 3.06
C LEU A 468 -4.63 -10.33 2.01
N ALA A 469 -5.63 -10.06 1.16
CA ALA A 469 -5.92 -10.94 0.03
C ALA A 469 -4.75 -10.96 -0.98
N THR A 470 -4.08 -9.83 -1.20
CA THR A 470 -2.86 -9.81 -2.04
C THR A 470 -1.68 -10.52 -1.38
N CYS A 471 -1.55 -10.41 -0.04
CA CYS A 471 -0.58 -11.20 0.72
C CYS A 471 -0.86 -12.71 0.60
N ALA A 472 -2.14 -13.09 0.64
CA ALA A 472 -2.55 -14.47 0.46
C ALA A 472 -2.23 -15.01 -0.95
N ASP A 473 -2.46 -14.21 -1.99
CA ASP A 473 -2.14 -14.55 -3.38
C ASP A 473 -0.62 -14.71 -3.57
N TYR A 474 0.17 -13.75 -3.07
CA TYR A 474 1.62 -13.88 -3.04
C TYR A 474 2.06 -15.16 -2.33
N ALA A 475 1.58 -15.40 -1.12
CA ALA A 475 1.99 -16.55 -0.33
C ALA A 475 1.50 -17.91 -0.92
N TRP A 476 0.42 -17.89 -1.70
CA TRP A 476 -0.12 -19.06 -2.38
C TRP A 476 0.74 -19.47 -3.58
N ASN A 477 1.09 -18.54 -4.45
CA ASN A 477 1.87 -18.81 -5.66
C ASN A 477 2.85 -17.65 -5.97
N PRO A 478 3.95 -17.50 -5.21
CA PRO A 478 4.88 -16.38 -5.39
C PRO A 478 5.42 -16.29 -6.83
N ALA A 479 5.72 -17.42 -7.45
CA ALA A 479 6.31 -17.44 -8.80
C ALA A 479 5.41 -16.83 -9.90
N ASP A 480 4.09 -16.76 -9.69
CA ASP A 480 3.12 -16.19 -10.62
C ASP A 480 2.43 -14.93 -10.04
N TYR A 481 2.97 -14.39 -8.96
CA TYR A 481 2.38 -13.22 -8.32
C TYR A 481 2.55 -11.97 -9.17
N ASP A 482 1.44 -11.32 -9.53
CA ASP A 482 1.37 -10.03 -10.20
C ASP A 482 0.58 -9.05 -9.32
N PRO A 483 1.23 -8.02 -8.76
CA PRO A 483 0.57 -7.06 -7.88
C PRO A 483 -0.62 -6.34 -8.50
N ALA A 484 -0.55 -6.01 -9.80
CA ALA A 484 -1.61 -5.29 -10.50
C ALA A 484 -2.84 -6.16 -10.73
N ARG A 485 -2.64 -7.45 -11.09
CA ARG A 485 -3.71 -8.44 -11.18
C ARG A 485 -4.30 -8.73 -9.81
N SER A 486 -3.44 -8.96 -8.82
CA SER A 486 -3.81 -9.38 -7.47
C SER A 486 -4.72 -8.37 -6.78
N ILE A 487 -4.38 -7.07 -6.81
CA ILE A 487 -5.20 -6.03 -6.16
C ILE A 487 -6.57 -5.88 -6.82
N GLY A 488 -6.64 -5.99 -8.14
CA GLY A 488 -7.92 -5.95 -8.86
C GLY A 488 -8.83 -7.13 -8.47
N GLN A 489 -8.28 -8.34 -8.40
CA GLN A 489 -9.00 -9.54 -7.95
C GLN A 489 -9.39 -9.44 -6.47
N ALA A 490 -8.52 -8.95 -5.60
CA ALA A 490 -8.84 -8.75 -4.19
C ALA A 490 -10.10 -7.87 -4.00
N ILE A 491 -10.17 -6.75 -4.72
CA ILE A 491 -11.32 -5.83 -4.66
C ILE A 491 -12.62 -6.52 -5.10
N VAL A 492 -12.62 -7.24 -6.23
CA VAL A 492 -13.86 -7.88 -6.72
C VAL A 492 -14.31 -9.05 -5.87
N HIS A 493 -13.42 -9.62 -5.06
CA HIS A 493 -13.77 -10.66 -4.09
C HIS A 493 -14.23 -10.13 -2.73
N VAL A 494 -13.90 -8.87 -2.40
CA VAL A 494 -14.32 -8.22 -1.16
C VAL A 494 -15.65 -7.46 -1.35
N ALA A 495 -15.91 -6.95 -2.55
CA ALA A 495 -17.10 -6.17 -2.88
C ALA A 495 -18.12 -6.98 -3.69
N ASP A 496 -19.39 -6.89 -3.32
CA ASP A 496 -20.47 -7.66 -3.94
C ASP A 496 -20.95 -7.02 -5.26
N THR A 497 -21.08 -5.70 -5.29
CA THR A 497 -21.67 -4.97 -6.43
C THR A 497 -20.62 -4.21 -7.25
N PRO A 498 -20.86 -3.94 -8.55
CA PRO A 498 -19.98 -3.09 -9.34
C PRO A 498 -19.74 -1.71 -8.71
N ALA A 499 -20.77 -1.07 -8.14
CA ALA A 499 -20.64 0.23 -7.49
C ALA A 499 -19.71 0.18 -6.25
N GLN A 500 -19.81 -0.89 -5.45
CA GLN A 500 -18.90 -1.13 -4.33
C GLN A 500 -17.46 -1.34 -4.80
N ARG A 501 -17.25 -2.11 -5.88
CA ARG A 501 -15.93 -2.35 -6.47
C ARG A 501 -15.24 -1.06 -6.92
N GLU A 502 -16.00 -0.18 -7.58
CA GLU A 502 -15.51 1.12 -8.01
C GLU A 502 -15.10 2.01 -6.81
N VAL A 503 -15.92 2.03 -5.75
CA VAL A 503 -15.60 2.82 -4.55
C VAL A 503 -14.36 2.28 -3.84
N LEU A 504 -14.23 0.96 -3.68
CA LEU A 504 -13.03 0.36 -3.06
C LEU A 504 -11.78 0.54 -3.94
N ARG A 505 -11.91 0.48 -5.28
CA ARG A 505 -10.82 0.83 -6.19
C ARG A 505 -10.34 2.25 -5.95
N ASP A 506 -11.24 3.22 -5.93
CA ASP A 506 -10.90 4.62 -5.74
C ASP A 506 -10.29 4.86 -4.34
N LEU A 507 -10.75 4.13 -3.32
CA LEU A 507 -10.18 4.18 -1.98
C LEU A 507 -8.75 3.60 -1.95
N VAL A 508 -8.51 2.46 -2.60
CA VAL A 508 -7.16 1.87 -2.73
C VAL A 508 -6.23 2.82 -3.49
N GLU A 509 -6.71 3.47 -4.56
CA GLU A 509 -5.94 4.44 -5.32
C GLU A 509 -5.62 5.71 -4.49
N ALA A 510 -6.51 6.14 -3.60
CA ALA A 510 -6.24 7.24 -2.68
C ALA A 510 -5.21 6.87 -1.60
N TYR A 511 -5.21 5.61 -1.15
CA TYR A 511 -4.32 5.10 -0.09
C TYR A 511 -3.52 3.87 -0.56
N PRO A 512 -2.65 4.01 -1.57
CA PRO A 512 -1.95 2.87 -2.19
C PRO A 512 -0.97 2.17 -1.26
N GLY A 513 -0.64 2.78 -0.11
CA GLY A 513 0.24 2.20 0.88
C GLY A 513 1.69 2.69 0.80
N MET A 514 2.46 2.30 1.81
CA MET A 514 3.84 2.74 2.01
C MET A 514 4.86 2.08 1.06
N LEU A 515 4.49 0.99 0.38
CA LEU A 515 5.38 0.23 -0.50
C LEU A 515 5.25 0.59 -1.99
N VAL A 516 4.21 1.32 -2.40
CA VAL A 516 3.96 1.67 -3.81
C VAL A 516 4.96 2.70 -4.35
N TYR A 517 5.68 3.37 -3.48
CA TYR A 517 6.71 4.34 -3.84
C TYR A 517 8.09 3.68 -3.85
N THR A 518 9.00 4.18 -4.67
CA THR A 518 10.36 3.67 -4.84
C THR A 518 11.23 3.65 -3.58
N SER A 519 10.73 4.26 -2.49
CA SER A 519 11.37 4.23 -1.17
C SER A 519 10.33 3.98 -0.08
N TYR A 520 10.70 3.19 0.93
CA TYR A 520 9.87 3.01 2.11
C TYR A 520 9.60 4.33 2.82
N ARG A 521 8.34 4.64 3.07
CA ARG A 521 7.88 5.95 3.59
C ARG A 521 7.51 5.91 5.07
N GLY A 522 7.58 4.77 5.72
CA GLY A 522 7.18 4.58 7.11
C GLY A 522 5.70 4.27 7.33
N THR A 523 5.38 3.66 8.47
CA THR A 523 4.01 3.23 8.83
C THR A 523 3.03 4.38 9.02
N GLY A 524 3.53 5.60 9.26
CA GLY A 524 2.72 6.82 9.35
C GLY A 524 2.52 7.56 8.03
N PHE A 525 2.98 7.02 6.91
CA PHE A 525 2.83 7.67 5.62
C PHE A 525 1.37 7.81 5.22
N ASN A 526 0.93 9.04 4.96
CA ASN A 526 -0.40 9.35 4.46
C ASN A 526 -0.33 9.84 3.01
N ALA A 527 -0.73 8.99 2.09
CA ALA A 527 -0.67 9.25 0.66
C ALA A 527 -1.53 10.44 0.23
N VAL A 528 -2.70 10.62 0.85
CA VAL A 528 -3.61 11.73 0.56
C VAL A 528 -2.98 13.07 0.91
N GLN A 529 -2.36 13.16 2.09
CA GLN A 529 -1.66 14.38 2.53
C GLN A 529 -0.43 14.67 1.67
N ASP A 530 0.39 13.66 1.39
CA ASP A 530 1.60 13.79 0.55
C ASP A 530 1.24 14.26 -0.87
N GLN A 531 0.19 13.71 -1.45
CA GLN A 531 -0.28 14.11 -2.78
C GLN A 531 -0.80 15.56 -2.80
N PHE A 532 -1.55 15.95 -1.78
CA PHE A 532 -2.02 17.32 -1.69
C PHE A 532 -0.87 18.32 -1.54
N ASP A 533 0.13 17.99 -0.71
CA ASP A 533 1.31 18.84 -0.53
C ASP A 533 2.11 19.00 -1.84
N ARG A 534 2.17 17.96 -2.68
CA ARG A 534 2.74 18.06 -4.05
C ARG A 534 1.90 18.97 -4.95
N ILE A 535 0.57 18.86 -4.88
CA ILE A 535 -0.34 19.69 -5.68
C ILE A 535 -0.16 21.15 -5.32
N ILE A 536 -0.23 21.52 -4.03
CA ILE A 536 -0.12 22.92 -3.60
C ILE A 536 1.31 23.47 -3.68
N GLY A 537 2.32 22.61 -3.76
CA GLY A 537 3.71 22.99 -4.02
C GLY A 537 4.01 23.30 -5.48
N ALA A 538 3.10 22.94 -6.41
CA ALA A 538 3.27 23.23 -7.84
C ALA A 538 2.74 24.63 -8.19
N PRO A 539 3.30 25.28 -9.22
CA PRO A 539 2.74 26.53 -9.76
C PRO A 539 1.29 26.33 -10.22
N TYR A 540 0.46 27.39 -10.08
CA TYR A 540 -0.95 27.36 -10.55
C TYR A 540 -1.80 26.22 -9.97
N SER A 541 -1.53 25.86 -8.73
CA SER A 541 -2.06 24.66 -8.08
C SER A 541 -3.47 24.82 -7.48
N ARG A 542 -4.03 26.05 -7.37
CA ARG A 542 -5.31 26.28 -6.67
C ARG A 542 -6.45 25.44 -7.21
N GLN A 543 -6.65 25.45 -8.55
CA GLN A 543 -7.72 24.69 -9.19
C GLN A 543 -7.52 23.18 -9.04
N ALA A 544 -6.27 22.69 -9.17
CA ALA A 544 -5.94 21.29 -8.96
C ALA A 544 -6.18 20.85 -7.51
N ALA A 545 -5.84 21.70 -6.53
CA ALA A 545 -6.09 21.44 -5.12
C ALA A 545 -7.60 21.36 -4.80
N MET A 546 -8.40 22.28 -5.36
CA MET A 546 -9.87 22.23 -5.24
C MET A 546 -10.43 20.94 -5.84
N ALA A 547 -10.01 20.59 -7.06
CA ALA A 547 -10.47 19.38 -7.74
C ALA A 547 -10.11 18.11 -6.96
N TYR A 548 -8.93 18.08 -6.33
CA TYR A 548 -8.52 16.95 -5.50
C TYR A 548 -9.36 16.81 -4.24
N ILE A 549 -9.62 17.91 -3.53
CA ILE A 549 -10.52 17.91 -2.36
C ILE A 549 -11.93 17.46 -2.77
N GLU A 550 -12.47 17.96 -3.89
CA GLU A 550 -13.79 17.57 -4.39
C GLU A 550 -13.84 16.07 -4.77
N HIS A 551 -12.79 15.56 -5.39
CA HIS A 551 -12.66 14.13 -5.71
C HIS A 551 -12.74 13.26 -4.45
N LEU A 552 -11.97 13.60 -3.41
CA LEU A 552 -12.01 12.88 -2.13
C LEU A 552 -13.36 13.03 -1.41
N GLN A 553 -14.01 14.20 -1.50
CA GLN A 553 -15.35 14.37 -0.94
C GLN A 553 -16.36 13.44 -1.62
N LYS A 554 -16.35 13.37 -2.95
CA LYS A 554 -17.20 12.43 -3.72
C LYS A 554 -16.89 10.97 -3.36
N LEU A 555 -15.62 10.64 -3.14
CA LEU A 555 -15.23 9.30 -2.68
C LEU A 555 -15.81 9.00 -1.30
N SER A 556 -15.69 9.92 -0.33
CA SER A 556 -16.28 9.78 1.00
C SER A 556 -17.79 9.58 0.96
N ASP A 557 -18.50 10.40 0.17
CA ASP A 557 -19.95 10.31 0.02
C ASP A 557 -20.37 8.96 -0.57
N ARG A 558 -19.68 8.49 -1.60
CA ARG A 558 -19.92 7.17 -2.22
C ARG A 558 -19.60 6.03 -1.26
N LEU A 559 -18.51 6.12 -0.48
CA LEU A 559 -18.15 5.11 0.51
C LEU A 559 -19.25 4.97 1.57
N LYS A 560 -19.77 6.08 2.08
CA LYS A 560 -20.89 6.10 3.04
C LYS A 560 -22.17 5.52 2.44
N GLN A 561 -22.46 5.83 1.18
CA GLN A 561 -23.63 5.33 0.47
C GLN A 561 -23.57 3.82 0.19
N GLN A 562 -22.43 3.33 -0.29
CA GLN A 562 -22.28 1.93 -0.71
C GLN A 562 -22.02 0.97 0.46
N PHE A 563 -21.53 1.48 1.58
CA PHE A 563 -21.19 0.70 2.76
C PHE A 563 -21.71 1.38 4.05
N PRO A 564 -23.03 1.52 4.24
CA PRO A 564 -23.58 2.30 5.36
C PRO A 564 -23.08 1.80 6.73
N ASP A 565 -23.01 0.49 6.94
CA ASP A 565 -22.69 -0.15 8.22
C ASP A 565 -21.23 -0.65 8.33
N HIS A 566 -20.43 -0.49 7.28
CA HIS A 566 -19.06 -0.99 7.19
C HIS A 566 -18.03 0.15 7.09
N TYR A 567 -16.77 -0.15 7.37
CA TYR A 567 -15.63 0.78 7.19
C TYR A 567 -15.77 2.09 7.99
N GLN A 568 -16.32 2.05 9.20
CA GLN A 568 -16.55 3.28 9.98
C GLN A 568 -15.25 4.01 10.37
N PRO A 569 -14.17 3.32 10.84
CA PRO A 569 -12.89 3.97 11.12
C PRO A 569 -12.26 4.60 9.87
N GLU A 570 -12.41 3.95 8.71
CA GLU A 570 -11.82 4.39 7.44
C GLU A 570 -12.55 5.61 6.87
N LYS A 571 -13.88 5.64 6.99
CA LYS A 571 -14.69 6.82 6.67
C LYS A 571 -14.25 8.03 7.50
N GLN A 572 -14.05 7.81 8.79
CA GLN A 572 -13.59 8.88 9.69
C GLN A 572 -12.17 9.34 9.32
N THR A 573 -11.27 8.43 8.96
CA THR A 573 -9.92 8.76 8.50
C THR A 573 -9.96 9.60 7.23
N LEU A 574 -10.76 9.20 6.23
CA LEU A 574 -10.92 9.94 4.99
C LEU A 574 -11.54 11.34 5.22
N ASP A 575 -12.57 11.44 6.07
CA ASP A 575 -13.19 12.73 6.41
C ASP A 575 -12.20 13.66 7.14
N ASN A 576 -11.40 13.13 8.06
CA ASN A 576 -10.36 13.88 8.76
C ASN A 576 -9.28 14.39 7.78
N ASP A 577 -8.85 13.54 6.84
CA ASP A 577 -7.92 13.94 5.80
C ASP A 577 -8.52 15.06 4.93
N ILE A 578 -9.73 14.91 4.44
CA ILE A 578 -10.43 15.95 3.66
C ILE A 578 -10.49 17.27 4.44
N GLN A 579 -10.82 17.23 5.73
CA GLN A 579 -10.86 18.43 6.56
C GLN A 579 -9.46 19.07 6.71
N SER A 580 -8.43 18.25 6.90
CA SER A 580 -7.03 18.71 6.94
C SER A 580 -6.63 19.40 5.64
N LEU A 581 -6.99 18.82 4.46
CA LEU A 581 -6.71 19.41 3.17
C LEU A 581 -7.45 20.74 2.98
N LYS A 582 -8.72 20.85 3.38
CA LYS A 582 -9.50 22.11 3.34
C LYS A 582 -8.82 23.19 4.18
N ASN A 583 -8.30 22.85 5.36
CA ASN A 583 -7.58 23.77 6.22
C ASN A 583 -6.27 24.24 5.57
N LYS A 584 -5.46 23.29 5.03
CA LYS A 584 -4.23 23.63 4.28
C LYS A 584 -4.53 24.53 3.07
N PHE A 585 -5.61 24.24 2.34
CA PHE A 585 -6.05 25.03 1.19
C PHE A 585 -6.39 26.47 1.61
N ALA A 586 -7.17 26.65 2.68
CA ALA A 586 -7.55 27.96 3.18
C ALA A 586 -6.37 28.80 3.69
N VAL A 587 -5.31 28.15 4.18
CA VAL A 587 -4.07 28.85 4.61
C VAL A 587 -3.23 29.24 3.40
N LYS A 588 -3.22 28.42 2.32
CA LYS A 588 -2.37 28.64 1.14
C LYS A 588 -2.95 29.69 0.19
N TYR A 589 -4.28 29.74 0.04
CA TYR A 589 -5.01 30.54 -0.95
C TYR A 589 -6.06 31.48 -0.36
#